data_128ae3c4ad0f80b6e90910fc46453708
#
_entry.id   128ae3c4ad0f80b6e90910fc46453708
#
_cell.length_a   1.000
_cell.length_b   1.000
_cell.length_c   1.000
_cell.angle_alpha   90.00
_cell.angle_beta   90.00
_cell.angle_gamma   90.00
#
_symmetry.space_group_name_H-M   'P 1'
#
loop_
_entity.id
_entity.type
_entity.pdbx_description
1 polymer ?
#
loop_
_entity_poly.entity_id
_entity_poly.type
_entity_poly.pdbx_seq_one_letter_code
_entity_poly.pdbx_strand_id
1 'polypeptide(L)'
;LRTRKDHVMYQYTTPNLTFTLNDVQLESGTQVSLTFQPWDKQTKKERGEAVTFDNLPFVVDGNDTVVTLKLTQEQSASFPLGTMQAQINYKLPNGDRGVSDKKFIAVNKNLRSEVM
;
A
#
# COMPACT_ATOMS: atom_id res chain seq x y z
N LEU A 1 -8.38 17.26 18.74
CA LEU A 1 -8.21 16.81 17.36
C LEU A 1 -7.46 15.52 17.30
N ARG A 2 -8.01 14.61 16.58
CA ARG A 2 -7.38 13.35 16.39
C ARG A 2 -6.45 13.38 15.20
N THR A 3 -5.22 13.11 15.46
CA THR A 3 -4.24 13.00 14.38
C THR A 3 -4.49 11.72 13.60
N ARG A 4 -4.45 11.84 12.29
CA ARG A 4 -4.54 10.70 11.44
C ARG A 4 -3.36 9.78 11.68
N LYS A 5 -3.66 8.56 11.99
CA LYS A 5 -2.59 7.59 12.19
C LYS A 5 -2.00 7.19 10.86
N ASP A 6 -0.69 7.17 10.80
CA ASP A 6 -0.01 6.55 9.67
C ASP A 6 -0.25 5.06 9.72
N HIS A 7 -0.17 4.44 8.56
CA HIS A 7 -0.20 3.00 8.49
C HIS A 7 1.06 2.43 9.12
N VAL A 8 0.89 1.49 10.03
CA VAL A 8 1.99 0.80 10.70
C VAL A 8 1.85 -0.69 10.44
N MET A 9 2.96 -1.32 10.10
CA MET A 9 2.99 -2.75 9.83
C MET A 9 4.16 -3.37 10.56
N TYR A 10 3.92 -4.56 11.15
CA TYR A 10 4.99 -5.36 11.73
C TYR A 10 5.36 -6.48 10.77
N GLN A 11 6.64 -6.79 10.67
CA GLN A 11 7.11 -7.94 9.90
C GLN A 11 6.53 -9.24 10.49
N TYR A 12 6.43 -10.27 9.66
CA TYR A 12 5.91 -11.59 10.04
C TYR A 12 4.46 -11.60 10.49
N THR A 13 3.67 -10.63 10.08
CA THR A 13 2.23 -10.59 10.34
C THR A 13 1.46 -10.68 9.02
N THR A 14 0.15 -10.76 9.13
CA THR A 14 -0.73 -10.83 7.93
C THR A 14 -1.66 -9.63 7.90
N PRO A 15 -1.14 -8.42 7.67
CA PRO A 15 -1.97 -7.23 7.73
C PRO A 15 -2.93 -7.15 6.55
N ASN A 16 -4.10 -6.59 6.80
CA ASN A 16 -4.99 -6.10 5.77
C ASN A 16 -4.76 -4.61 5.62
N LEU A 17 -4.19 -4.20 4.52
CA LEU A 17 -3.94 -2.80 4.24
C LEU A 17 -5.05 -2.28 3.34
N THR A 18 -5.67 -1.18 3.75
CA THR A 18 -6.72 -0.54 2.96
C THR A 18 -6.29 0.86 2.59
N PHE A 19 -6.53 1.21 1.35
CA PHE A 19 -6.21 2.54 0.81
C PHE A 19 -7.45 3.08 0.12
N THR A 20 -7.80 4.31 0.43
CA THR A 20 -8.98 4.94 -0.14
C THR A 20 -8.57 5.94 -1.21
N LEU A 21 -9.15 5.77 -2.40
CA LEU A 21 -9.06 6.75 -3.47
C LEU A 21 -10.25 7.70 -3.30
N ASN A 22 -10.01 8.90 -2.80
CA ASN A 22 -11.07 9.86 -2.54
C ASN A 22 -11.60 10.46 -3.83
N ASP A 23 -12.93 10.52 -3.92
CA ASP A 23 -13.65 11.10 -5.07
C ASP A 23 -13.33 10.40 -6.38
N VAL A 24 -12.95 9.11 -6.32
CA VAL A 24 -12.70 8.29 -7.49
C VAL A 24 -13.58 7.05 -7.40
N GLN A 25 -14.45 6.87 -8.38
CA GLN A 25 -15.28 5.67 -8.50
C GLN A 25 -14.74 4.84 -9.67
N LEU A 26 -14.03 3.76 -9.35
CA LEU A 26 -13.47 2.90 -10.36
C LEU A 26 -14.55 1.96 -10.91
N GLU A 27 -14.62 1.87 -12.21
CA GLU A 27 -15.58 0.95 -12.85
C GLU A 27 -15.05 -0.48 -12.87
N SER A 28 -15.97 -1.41 -13.01
CA SER A 28 -15.64 -2.83 -13.12
C SER A 28 -14.69 -3.07 -14.29
N GLY A 29 -13.71 -3.93 -14.10
CA GLY A 29 -12.68 -4.20 -15.11
C GLY A 29 -11.45 -3.32 -14.99
N THR A 30 -11.42 -2.37 -14.07
CA THR A 30 -10.23 -1.57 -13.80
C THR A 30 -9.15 -2.43 -13.17
N GLN A 31 -7.91 -2.28 -13.64
CA GLN A 31 -6.75 -2.95 -13.05
C GLN A 31 -6.14 -2.02 -12.00
N VAL A 32 -5.90 -2.54 -10.80
CA VAL A 32 -5.35 -1.75 -9.70
C VAL A 32 -4.07 -2.40 -9.20
N SER A 33 -3.03 -1.60 -9.04
CA SER A 33 -1.77 -2.05 -8.45
C SER A 33 -1.34 -1.11 -7.34
N LEU A 34 -0.54 -1.64 -6.41
CA LEU A 34 -0.01 -0.89 -5.27
C LEU A 34 1.49 -1.11 -5.23
N THR A 35 2.25 -0.02 -5.22
CA THR A 35 3.70 -0.06 -5.18
C THR A 35 4.19 0.50 -3.86
N PHE A 36 5.10 -0.23 -3.22
CA PHE A 36 5.79 0.20 -2.01
C PHE A 36 7.23 0.52 -2.36
N GLN A 37 7.68 1.70 -1.95
CA GLN A 37 9.04 2.15 -2.17
C GLN A 37 9.69 2.48 -0.82
N PRO A 38 10.73 1.72 -0.41
CA PRO A 38 11.48 2.12 0.80
C PRO A 38 12.00 3.53 0.64
N TRP A 39 11.87 4.32 1.70
CA TRP A 39 12.06 5.76 1.64
C TRP A 39 12.78 6.28 2.85
N ASP A 40 13.74 7.18 2.63
CA ASP A 40 14.40 7.90 3.71
C ASP A 40 13.80 9.30 3.82
N LYS A 41 13.08 9.54 4.92
CA LYS A 41 12.41 10.82 5.15
C LYS A 41 13.38 11.97 5.33
N GLN A 42 14.58 11.70 5.87
CA GLN A 42 15.56 12.74 6.15
C GLN A 42 16.21 13.24 4.86
N THR A 43 16.68 12.31 4.04
CA THR A 43 17.33 12.66 2.78
C THR A 43 16.35 12.83 1.63
N LYS A 44 15.09 12.39 1.82
CA LYS A 44 14.04 12.39 0.80
C LYS A 44 14.46 11.63 -0.45
N LYS A 45 15.03 10.45 -0.24
CA LYS A 45 15.52 9.59 -1.32
C LYS A 45 15.04 8.17 -1.13
N GLU A 46 14.99 7.46 -2.23
CA GLU A 46 14.74 6.02 -2.22
C GLU A 46 15.91 5.31 -1.56
N ARG A 47 15.62 4.24 -0.82
CA ARG A 47 16.66 3.49 -0.12
C ARG A 47 16.56 1.99 -0.35
N GLY A 48 15.98 1.57 -1.45
CA GLY A 48 15.85 0.16 -1.80
C GLY A 48 14.96 0.00 -3.00
N GLU A 49 14.72 -1.23 -3.36
CA GLU A 49 13.90 -1.56 -4.51
C GLU A 49 12.42 -1.46 -4.19
N ALA A 50 11.65 -0.97 -5.15
CA ALA A 50 10.21 -0.94 -5.05
C ALA A 50 9.62 -2.34 -5.24
N VAL A 51 8.50 -2.59 -4.58
CA VAL A 51 7.74 -3.84 -4.71
C VAL A 51 6.34 -3.48 -5.14
N THR A 52 5.84 -4.14 -6.18
CA THR A 52 4.50 -3.89 -6.71
C THR A 52 3.63 -5.12 -6.59
N PHE A 53 2.40 -4.91 -6.15
CA PHE A 53 1.35 -5.93 -6.10
C PHE A 53 0.28 -5.56 -7.12
N ASP A 54 0.01 -6.46 -8.05
CA ASP A 54 -0.93 -6.24 -9.14
C ASP A 54 -2.29 -6.89 -8.89
N ASN A 55 -3.28 -6.46 -9.67
CA ASN A 55 -4.61 -7.07 -9.67
C ASN A 55 -5.27 -7.10 -8.31
N LEU A 56 -5.22 -5.97 -7.60
CA LEU A 56 -5.80 -5.87 -6.28
C LEU A 56 -7.31 -5.72 -6.35
N PRO A 57 -8.04 -6.30 -5.38
CA PRO A 57 -9.47 -6.10 -5.28
C PRO A 57 -9.80 -4.70 -4.78
N PHE A 58 -10.95 -4.19 -5.21
CA PHE A 58 -11.44 -2.90 -4.74
C PHE A 58 -12.95 -2.92 -4.63
N VAL A 59 -13.48 -2.01 -3.82
CA VAL A 59 -14.91 -1.81 -3.64
C VAL A 59 -15.19 -0.33 -3.73
N VAL A 60 -16.22 0.03 -4.50
CA VAL A 60 -16.68 1.42 -4.54
C VAL A 60 -17.60 1.66 -3.35
N ASP A 61 -17.29 2.70 -2.59
CA ASP A 61 -18.03 3.09 -1.40
C ASP A 61 -18.40 4.58 -1.52
N GLY A 62 -19.67 4.83 -1.90
CA GLY A 62 -20.10 6.19 -2.18
C GLY A 62 -19.34 6.78 -3.35
N ASN A 63 -18.65 7.89 -3.13
CA ASN A 63 -17.85 8.56 -4.15
C ASN A 63 -16.40 8.10 -4.18
N ASP A 64 -16.04 7.15 -3.31
CA ASP A 64 -14.67 6.72 -3.11
C ASP A 64 -14.49 5.28 -3.59
N THR A 65 -13.24 4.88 -3.78
CA THR A 65 -12.89 3.48 -4.02
C THR A 65 -11.92 3.04 -2.93
N VAL A 66 -12.19 1.88 -2.32
CA VAL A 66 -11.35 1.29 -1.28
C VAL A 66 -10.61 0.10 -1.88
N VAL A 67 -9.29 0.16 -1.85
CA VAL A 67 -8.39 -0.90 -2.35
C VAL A 67 -7.84 -1.65 -1.16
N THR A 68 -7.88 -2.97 -1.20
CA THR A 68 -7.42 -3.82 -0.10
C THR A 68 -6.30 -4.73 -0.56
N LEU A 69 -5.26 -4.82 0.27
CA LEU A 69 -4.15 -5.75 0.07
C LEU A 69 -3.94 -6.52 1.36
N LYS A 70 -4.07 -7.85 1.29
CA LYS A 70 -3.72 -8.71 2.41
C LYS A 70 -2.35 -9.34 2.15
N LEU A 71 -1.43 -9.14 3.09
CA LEU A 71 -0.08 -9.69 2.98
C LEU A 71 0.02 -11.02 3.73
N THR A 72 0.85 -11.91 3.22
CA THR A 72 1.25 -13.11 3.94
C THR A 72 2.35 -12.79 4.93
N GLN A 73 2.65 -13.72 5.85
CA GLN A 73 3.77 -13.54 6.77
C GLN A 73 5.09 -13.36 6.03
N GLU A 74 5.30 -14.13 4.99
CA GLU A 74 6.51 -14.04 4.17
C GLU A 74 6.62 -12.71 3.46
N GLN A 75 5.52 -12.20 2.92
CA GLN A 75 5.52 -10.91 2.23
C GLN A 75 5.82 -9.77 3.20
N SER A 76 5.17 -9.74 4.37
CA SER A 76 5.42 -8.68 5.34
C SER A 76 6.84 -8.75 5.90
N ALA A 77 7.39 -9.96 6.04
CA ALA A 77 8.77 -10.15 6.50
C ALA A 77 9.81 -9.67 5.48
N SER A 78 9.45 -9.65 4.21
CA SER A 78 10.38 -9.23 3.15
C SER A 78 10.58 -7.72 3.06
N PHE A 79 9.70 -6.93 3.67
CA PHE A 79 9.84 -5.48 3.64
C PHE A 79 10.96 -5.04 4.58
N PRO A 80 11.80 -4.09 4.16
CA PRO A 80 12.83 -3.55 5.05
C PRO A 80 12.20 -2.73 6.16
N LEU A 81 12.87 -2.69 7.30
CA LEU A 81 12.45 -1.87 8.43
C LEU A 81 12.54 -0.39 8.07
N GLY A 82 11.64 0.40 8.65
CA GLY A 82 11.63 1.84 8.45
C GLY A 82 10.45 2.30 7.61
N THR A 83 10.59 3.48 7.02
CA THR A 83 9.51 4.10 6.27
C THR A 83 9.47 3.62 4.83
N MET A 84 8.26 3.42 4.34
CA MET A 84 8.00 3.21 2.91
C MET A 84 6.97 4.23 2.42
N GLN A 85 7.04 4.56 1.14
CA GLN A 85 5.94 5.23 0.46
C GLN A 85 5.10 4.19 -0.26
N ALA A 86 3.78 4.37 -0.25
CA ALA A 86 2.86 3.53 -0.98
C ALA A 86 2.04 4.38 -1.94
N GLN A 87 1.85 3.90 -3.15
CA GLN A 87 1.11 4.61 -4.17
C GLN A 87 0.32 3.63 -5.03
N ILE A 88 -0.94 3.99 -5.31
CA ILE A 88 -1.81 3.19 -6.15
C ILE A 88 -1.73 3.71 -7.58
N ASN A 89 -1.61 2.79 -8.52
CA ASN A 89 -1.82 3.04 -9.94
C ASN A 89 -3.02 2.25 -10.40
N TYR A 90 -3.83 2.83 -11.29
CA TYR A 90 -4.94 2.10 -11.86
C TYR A 90 -5.05 2.35 -13.36
N LYS A 91 -5.58 1.37 -14.06
CA LYS A 91 -5.80 1.45 -15.50
C LYS A 91 -7.25 1.09 -15.79
N LEU A 92 -7.95 2.05 -16.34
CA LEU A 92 -9.36 1.88 -16.69
C LEU A 92 -9.51 0.93 -17.88
N PRO A 93 -10.72 0.35 -18.08
CA PRO A 93 -10.93 -0.53 -19.21
C PRO A 93 -10.67 0.12 -20.57
N ASN A 94 -10.82 1.45 -20.66
CA ASN A 94 -10.53 2.17 -21.89
C ASN A 94 -9.04 2.45 -22.11
N GLY A 95 -8.18 2.06 -21.18
CA GLY A 95 -6.74 2.23 -21.27
C GLY A 95 -6.18 3.46 -20.56
N ASP A 96 -7.05 4.36 -20.10
CA ASP A 96 -6.57 5.53 -19.34
C ASP A 96 -6.01 5.11 -17.99
N ARG A 97 -4.97 5.83 -17.54
CA ARG A 97 -4.31 5.55 -16.27
C ARG A 97 -4.48 6.70 -15.30
N GLY A 98 -4.57 6.34 -14.02
CA GLY A 98 -4.55 7.30 -12.93
C GLY A 98 -3.65 6.83 -11.81
N VAL A 99 -3.36 7.73 -10.89
CA VAL A 99 -2.46 7.46 -9.77
C VAL A 99 -2.95 8.21 -8.55
N SER A 100 -2.75 7.60 -7.38
CA SER A 100 -3.10 8.23 -6.11
C SER A 100 -1.96 9.09 -5.58
N ASP A 101 -2.26 9.86 -4.53
CA ASP A 101 -1.22 10.47 -3.73
C ASP A 101 -0.39 9.39 -3.04
N LYS A 102 0.82 9.75 -2.67
CA LYS A 102 1.70 8.85 -1.91
C LYS A 102 1.34 8.90 -0.43
N LYS A 103 1.40 7.72 0.20
CA LYS A 103 1.18 7.60 1.64
C LYS A 103 2.38 6.95 2.28
N PHE A 104 2.63 7.29 3.55
CA PHE A 104 3.73 6.69 4.29
C PHE A 104 3.25 5.51 5.11
N ILE A 105 4.09 4.48 5.16
CA ILE A 105 3.88 3.30 5.98
C ILE A 105 5.14 3.04 6.76
N ALA A 106 4.99 2.78 8.06
CA ALA A 106 6.11 2.38 8.90
C ALA A 106 6.14 0.86 9.00
N VAL A 107 7.32 0.28 8.79
CA VAL A 107 7.54 -1.16 8.95
C VAL A 107 8.39 -1.35 10.19
N ASN A 108 7.82 -2.03 11.19
CA ASN A 108 8.45 -2.25 12.48
C ASN A 108 8.88 -3.70 12.63
N LYS A 109 9.92 -3.89 13.43
CA LYS A 109 10.42 -5.22 13.72
C LYS A 109 9.47 -5.96 14.66
N ASN A 110 9.20 -7.21 14.32
CA ASN A 110 8.49 -8.12 15.20
C ASN A 110 9.52 -8.86 16.06
N LEU A 111 9.32 -8.89 17.38
CA LEU A 111 10.23 -9.61 18.27
C LEU A 111 10.31 -11.08 17.92
N ARG A 112 9.21 -11.67 17.47
CA ARG A 112 9.23 -13.01 16.92
C ARG A 112 9.45 -12.92 15.41
N SER A 113 10.69 -13.10 15.00
CA SER A 113 11.12 -12.92 13.60
C SER A 113 11.16 -14.26 12.86
N GLU A 114 10.04 -14.96 12.85
CA GLU A 114 9.93 -16.21 12.12
C GLU A 114 8.47 -16.45 11.73
N VAL A 115 8.28 -17.22 10.67
CA VAL A 115 6.94 -17.59 10.21
C VAL A 115 6.35 -18.61 11.18
N MET A 116 5.11 -18.37 11.54
CA MET A 116 4.37 -19.26 12.44
C MET A 116 3.50 -20.22 11.66
#